data_dbe1629636394044041f80b164487983
#
_entry.id   dbe1629636394044041f80b164487983
#
_cell.length_a   1.000
_cell.length_b   1.000
_cell.length_c   1.000
_cell.angle_alpha   90.00
_cell.angle_beta   90.00
_cell.angle_gamma   90.00
#
_symmetry.space_group_name_H-M   'P 1'
#
loop_
_entity.id
_entity.type
_entity.pdbx_description
1 polymer ?
#
loop_
_entity_poly.entity_id
_entity_poly.type
_entity_poly.pdbx_seq_one_letter_code
_entity_poly.pdbx_strand_id
1 'polypeptide(L)'
;DGDLVGKDVEMMEEPIEEDGEAVSDLVREYYTAHRGGWPKSILLPCEIEDRAELESLLSEISGRRIYIEAPKRGERMRLIESAALNAQEEIRRRTTEMQRRSKTLEWLQRALELEHFPRRIEAFDISNLGDTGIVAAMTVHVDGKPLKRDYRKFRIKDLETQDDYASMHQAVYRRFKHYVDGDEHFSPLPELLLIDGGSTHTATALEALSALGLSVPTFGMVKDDRHRTRALVTA
;
A
#
# COMPACT_ATOMS: atom_id res chain seq x y z
N ASP A 1 -21.15 19.85 23.81
CA ASP A 1 -20.94 18.48 24.22
C ASP A 1 -19.46 18.25 24.22
N GLY A 2 -18.55 18.30 23.54
CA GLY A 2 -17.08 18.12 23.72
C GLY A 2 -16.57 16.71 23.39
N ASP A 3 -17.41 15.91 22.71
CA ASP A 3 -17.02 14.56 22.28
C ASP A 3 -16.21 14.62 20.99
N LEU A 4 -15.17 13.77 20.90
CA LEU A 4 -14.39 13.57 19.68
C LEU A 4 -15.23 12.78 18.67
N VAL A 5 -15.60 13.42 17.57
CA VAL A 5 -16.49 12.84 16.54
C VAL A 5 -15.71 12.03 15.51
N GLY A 6 -14.46 12.38 15.24
CA GLY A 6 -13.61 11.71 14.27
C GLY A 6 -12.14 12.13 14.39
N LYS A 7 -11.27 11.34 13.76
CA LYS A 7 -9.84 11.63 13.61
C LYS A 7 -9.41 11.24 12.21
N ASP A 8 -9.00 12.21 11.42
CA ASP A 8 -8.37 12.00 10.13
C ASP A 8 -6.88 12.32 10.23
N VAL A 9 -6.06 11.63 9.47
CA VAL A 9 -4.62 11.82 9.45
C VAL A 9 -4.15 11.88 8.01
N GLU A 10 -3.71 13.04 7.60
CA GLU A 10 -2.99 13.25 6.34
C GLU A 10 -1.51 13.45 6.60
N MET A 11 -0.67 12.98 5.69
CA MET A 11 0.77 13.11 5.77
C MET A 11 1.23 13.93 4.58
N MET A 12 1.89 15.03 4.87
CA MET A 12 2.65 15.80 3.87
C MET A 12 4.10 15.32 3.88
N GLU A 13 4.73 15.27 2.72
CA GLU A 13 6.18 15.20 2.63
C GLU A 13 6.75 16.54 3.13
N GLU A 14 8.02 16.54 3.57
CA GLU A 14 8.67 17.69 4.22
C GLU A 14 8.39 18.98 3.41
N PRO A 15 7.59 19.91 3.95
CA PRO A 15 7.26 21.12 3.20
C PRO A 15 8.53 22.00 3.08
N ILE A 16 8.75 22.55 1.89
CA ILE A 16 9.82 23.53 1.64
C ILE A 16 9.40 24.91 2.16
N GLU A 17 8.12 25.06 2.47
CA GLU A 17 7.45 26.31 2.87
C GLU A 17 7.49 26.52 4.39
N GLU A 18 7.25 27.74 4.83
CA GLU A 18 7.13 28.06 6.25
C GLU A 18 5.87 27.37 6.85
N ASP A 19 5.92 27.02 8.14
CA ASP A 19 4.87 26.27 8.84
C ASP A 19 3.45 26.85 8.63
N GLY A 20 3.30 28.16 8.56
CA GLY A 20 2.03 28.83 8.35
C GLY A 20 1.44 28.60 6.96
N GLU A 21 2.25 28.63 5.93
CA GLU A 21 1.88 28.40 4.54
C GLU A 21 1.46 26.94 4.33
N ALA A 22 2.27 26.00 4.80
CA ALA A 22 1.96 24.57 4.77
C ALA A 22 0.66 24.23 5.49
N VAL A 23 0.37 24.85 6.64
CA VAL A 23 -0.88 24.65 7.38
C VAL A 23 -2.07 25.25 6.63
N SER A 24 -1.93 26.42 5.98
CA SER A 24 -2.99 27.02 5.17
C SER A 24 -3.36 26.11 4.00
N ASP A 25 -2.37 25.59 3.27
CA ASP A 25 -2.59 24.73 2.12
C ASP A 25 -3.21 23.38 2.53
N LEU A 26 -2.77 22.79 3.63
CA LEU A 26 -3.38 21.58 4.19
C LEU A 26 -4.87 21.79 4.51
N VAL A 27 -5.22 22.89 5.17
CA VAL A 27 -6.62 23.21 5.51
C VAL A 27 -7.45 23.42 4.25
N ARG A 28 -6.90 24.12 3.27
CA ARG A 28 -7.55 24.37 1.99
C ARG A 28 -7.82 23.08 1.25
N GLU A 29 -6.81 22.21 1.10
CA GLU A 29 -6.92 20.93 0.40
C GLU A 29 -7.94 20.03 1.11
N TYR A 30 -7.82 19.87 2.43
CA TYR A 30 -8.71 19.03 3.23
C TYR A 30 -10.18 19.40 3.02
N TYR A 31 -10.53 20.67 3.22
CA TYR A 31 -11.94 21.11 3.15
C TYR A 31 -12.46 21.27 1.72
N THR A 32 -11.63 21.42 0.71
CA THR A 32 -12.07 21.42 -0.69
C THR A 32 -12.32 19.99 -1.20
N ALA A 33 -11.57 19.00 -0.72
CA ALA A 33 -11.75 17.59 -1.06
C ALA A 33 -12.92 16.94 -0.31
N HIS A 34 -13.18 17.34 0.94
CA HIS A 34 -14.20 16.74 1.81
C HIS A 34 -15.50 17.55 1.80
N ARG A 35 -16.51 17.06 1.08
CA ARG A 35 -17.83 17.68 1.01
C ARG A 35 -18.73 17.22 2.16
N GLY A 36 -18.62 17.86 3.33
CA GLY A 36 -19.51 17.58 4.46
C GLY A 36 -18.88 17.81 5.83
N GLY A 37 -19.71 17.87 6.88
CA GLY A 37 -19.20 17.96 8.25
C GLY A 37 -18.49 19.27 8.63
N TRP A 38 -18.83 20.38 7.98
CA TRP A 38 -18.17 21.66 8.19
C TRP A 38 -18.23 22.15 9.65
N PRO A 39 -17.10 22.47 10.29
CA PRO A 39 -17.06 23.00 11.65
C PRO A 39 -17.47 24.47 11.68
N LYS A 40 -17.82 24.97 12.85
CA LYS A 40 -17.99 26.40 13.10
C LYS A 40 -16.68 27.16 13.22
N SER A 41 -15.66 26.47 13.76
CA SER A 41 -14.35 27.03 14.06
C SER A 41 -13.28 25.98 13.77
N ILE A 42 -12.22 26.40 13.11
CA ILE A 42 -11.00 25.61 12.84
C ILE A 42 -9.91 26.19 13.73
N LEU A 43 -9.28 25.33 14.54
CA LEU A 43 -8.18 25.73 15.40
C LEU A 43 -6.86 25.30 14.76
N LEU A 44 -5.93 26.23 14.62
CA LEU A 44 -4.62 26.00 14.00
C LEU A 44 -3.49 26.08 15.05
N PRO A 45 -2.38 25.36 14.83
CA PRO A 45 -1.21 25.40 15.71
C PRO A 45 -0.41 26.71 15.60
N CYS A 46 -0.54 27.44 14.50
CA CYS A 46 0.16 28.69 14.23
C CYS A 46 -0.75 29.69 13.52
N GLU A 47 -0.33 30.95 13.51
CA GLU A 47 -0.96 32.00 12.69
C GLU A 47 -0.63 31.75 11.22
N ILE A 48 -1.58 32.06 10.34
CA ILE A 48 -1.42 31.99 8.88
C ILE A 48 -1.68 33.37 8.28
N GLU A 49 -0.94 33.74 7.25
CA GLU A 49 -1.02 35.09 6.66
C GLU A 49 -2.33 35.32 5.91
N ASP A 50 -2.79 34.31 5.16
CA ASP A 50 -3.99 34.33 4.32
C ASP A 50 -5.29 33.95 5.07
N ARG A 51 -5.32 34.10 6.39
CA ARG A 51 -6.44 33.71 7.25
C ARG A 51 -7.79 34.26 6.79
N ALA A 52 -7.85 35.54 6.43
CA ALA A 52 -9.09 36.18 6.06
C ALA A 52 -9.65 35.66 4.72
N GLU A 53 -8.76 35.43 3.78
CA GLU A 53 -9.06 34.84 2.47
C GLU A 53 -9.56 33.41 2.62
N LEU A 54 -8.90 32.61 3.45
CA LEU A 54 -9.26 31.21 3.71
C LEU A 54 -10.60 31.11 4.44
N GLU A 55 -10.86 31.95 5.46
CA GLU A 55 -12.17 32.05 6.13
C GLU A 55 -13.29 32.40 5.13
N SER A 56 -13.04 33.33 4.23
CA SER A 56 -14.00 33.73 3.19
C SER A 56 -14.30 32.59 2.24
N LEU A 57 -13.27 31.95 1.71
CA LEU A 57 -13.39 30.81 0.80
C LEU A 57 -14.17 29.65 1.43
N LEU A 58 -13.79 29.22 2.64
CA LEU A 58 -14.45 28.12 3.32
C LEU A 58 -15.89 28.45 3.72
N SER A 59 -16.17 29.69 4.07
CA SER A 59 -17.53 30.16 4.37
C SER A 59 -18.42 30.15 3.14
N GLU A 60 -17.90 30.53 1.98
CA GLU A 60 -18.61 30.48 0.69
C GLU A 60 -18.94 29.06 0.30
N ILE A 61 -17.94 28.15 0.33
CA ILE A 61 -18.11 26.73 -0.05
C ILE A 61 -19.10 26.02 0.89
N SER A 62 -19.02 26.31 2.20
CA SER A 62 -19.87 25.65 3.21
C SER A 62 -21.28 26.22 3.31
N GLY A 63 -21.53 27.43 2.76
CA GLY A 63 -22.78 28.17 2.90
C GLY A 63 -23.04 28.72 4.31
N ARG A 64 -22.03 28.76 5.18
CA ARG A 64 -22.12 29.27 6.56
C ARG A 64 -20.80 29.89 7.01
N ARG A 65 -20.84 30.75 8.00
CA ARG A 65 -19.64 31.38 8.51
C ARG A 65 -18.73 30.40 9.26
N ILE A 66 -17.47 30.34 8.84
CA ILE A 66 -16.40 29.57 9.45
C ILE A 66 -15.37 30.55 10.02
N TYR A 67 -14.82 30.23 11.18
CA TYR A 67 -13.78 31.01 11.84
C TYR A 67 -12.51 30.18 11.92
N ILE A 68 -11.36 30.80 11.67
CA ILE A 68 -10.03 30.18 11.83
C ILE A 68 -9.34 30.91 12.98
N GLU A 69 -8.81 30.15 13.92
CA GLU A 69 -8.19 30.68 15.13
C GLU A 69 -6.87 29.96 15.45
N ALA A 70 -5.84 30.71 15.83
CA ALA A 70 -4.62 30.18 16.42
C ALA A 70 -4.59 30.52 17.92
N PRO A 71 -5.14 29.67 18.80
CA PRO A 71 -5.29 29.97 20.22
C PRO A 71 -3.91 29.91 20.91
N LYS A 72 -3.64 30.92 21.75
CA LYS A 72 -2.39 31.04 22.52
C LYS A 72 -2.51 30.57 23.99
N ARG A 73 -3.73 30.32 24.48
CA ARG A 73 -4.00 29.91 25.88
C ARG A 73 -5.40 29.34 26.05
N GLY A 74 -5.64 28.70 27.18
CA GLY A 74 -6.94 28.19 27.58
C GLY A 74 -7.29 26.83 26.99
N GLU A 75 -8.57 26.46 27.02
CA GLU A 75 -9.06 25.13 26.63
C GLU A 75 -8.79 24.82 25.14
N ARG A 76 -8.95 25.80 24.26
CA ARG A 76 -8.69 25.64 22.83
C ARG A 76 -7.22 25.36 22.54
N MET A 77 -6.27 25.96 23.30
CA MET A 77 -4.86 25.63 23.18
C MET A 77 -4.58 24.20 23.62
N ARG A 78 -5.23 23.70 24.66
CA ARG A 78 -5.11 22.29 25.08
C ARG A 78 -5.58 21.32 24.02
N LEU A 79 -6.59 21.66 23.23
CA LEU A 79 -7.01 20.86 22.10
C LEU A 79 -5.92 20.78 21.01
N ILE A 80 -5.26 21.90 20.72
CA ILE A 80 -4.12 21.94 19.78
C ILE A 80 -2.95 21.10 20.31
N GLU A 81 -2.60 21.24 21.57
CA GLU A 81 -1.54 20.43 22.20
C GLU A 81 -1.84 18.93 22.13
N SER A 82 -3.09 18.56 22.39
CA SER A 82 -3.53 17.16 22.27
C SER A 82 -3.46 16.65 20.82
N ALA A 83 -3.87 17.48 19.85
CA ALA A 83 -3.75 17.14 18.44
C ALA A 83 -2.29 17.00 18.00
N ALA A 84 -1.39 17.88 18.46
CA ALA A 84 0.04 17.83 18.18
C ALA A 84 0.68 16.54 18.74
N LEU A 85 0.35 16.16 19.98
CA LEU A 85 0.82 14.89 20.57
C LEU A 85 0.33 13.69 19.76
N ASN A 86 -0.93 13.67 19.32
CA ASN A 86 -1.46 12.64 18.47
C ASN A 86 -0.75 12.56 17.12
N ALA A 87 -0.43 13.71 16.52
CA ALA A 87 0.32 13.77 15.26
C ALA A 87 1.74 13.21 15.41
N GLN A 88 2.45 13.61 16.48
CA GLN A 88 3.78 13.08 16.77
C GLN A 88 3.79 11.57 16.96
N GLU A 89 2.83 11.01 17.70
CA GLU A 89 2.72 9.57 17.91
C GLU A 89 2.44 8.84 16.59
N GLU A 90 1.60 9.41 15.72
CA GLU A 90 1.30 8.82 14.41
C GLU A 90 2.53 8.85 13.47
N ILE A 91 3.29 9.95 13.47
CA ILE A 91 4.56 10.06 12.73
C ILE A 91 5.53 8.98 13.23
N ARG A 92 5.70 8.87 14.54
CA ARG A 92 6.58 7.87 15.15
C ARG A 92 6.17 6.45 14.78
N ARG A 93 4.87 6.14 14.81
CA ARG A 93 4.33 4.83 14.46
C ARG A 93 4.62 4.50 12.99
N ARG A 94 4.33 5.42 12.07
CA ARG A 94 4.54 5.22 10.63
C ARG A 94 6.01 5.11 10.27
N THR A 95 6.86 5.94 10.86
CA THR A 95 8.34 5.86 10.68
C THR A 95 8.87 4.50 11.14
N THR A 96 8.40 4.00 12.29
CA THR A 96 8.80 2.69 12.81
C THR A 96 8.34 1.55 11.89
N GLU A 97 7.12 1.60 11.37
CA GLU A 97 6.62 0.61 10.41
C GLU A 97 7.41 0.63 9.10
N MET A 98 7.70 1.81 8.58
CA MET A 98 8.47 2.00 7.36
C MET A 98 9.90 1.45 7.52
N GLN A 99 10.56 1.74 8.64
CA GLN A 99 11.88 1.20 8.97
C GLN A 99 11.87 -0.33 9.11
N ARG A 100 10.83 -0.91 9.71
CA ARG A 100 10.69 -2.37 9.82
C ARG A 100 10.54 -3.03 8.45
N ARG A 101 9.72 -2.43 7.55
CA ARG A 101 9.53 -2.93 6.19
C ARG A 101 10.83 -2.87 5.39
N SER A 102 11.55 -1.73 5.42
CA SER A 102 12.84 -1.58 4.75
C SER A 102 13.84 -2.64 5.23
N LYS A 103 14.00 -2.81 6.54
CA LYS A 103 14.86 -3.84 7.12
C LYS A 103 14.48 -5.26 6.69
N THR A 104 13.19 -5.55 6.55
CA THR A 104 12.72 -6.85 6.07
C THR A 104 13.10 -7.08 4.61
N LEU A 105 12.93 -6.07 3.75
CA LEU A 105 13.30 -6.16 2.34
C LEU A 105 14.83 -6.27 2.17
N GLU A 106 15.63 -5.52 2.95
CA GLU A 106 17.08 -5.62 2.98
C GLU A 106 17.54 -7.01 3.44
N TRP A 107 16.84 -7.58 4.41
CA TRP A 107 17.12 -8.95 4.86
C TRP A 107 16.79 -9.95 3.76
N LEU A 108 15.64 -9.83 3.07
CA LEU A 108 15.27 -10.68 1.93
C LEU A 108 16.29 -10.57 0.82
N GLN A 109 16.73 -9.39 0.45
CA GLN A 109 17.74 -9.18 -0.58
C GLN A 109 19.02 -9.97 -0.27
N ARG A 110 19.52 -9.86 0.97
CA ARG A 110 20.74 -10.54 1.41
C ARG A 110 20.55 -12.05 1.55
N ALA A 111 19.43 -12.47 2.14
CA ALA A 111 19.18 -13.89 2.40
C ALA A 111 18.93 -14.71 1.12
N LEU A 112 18.40 -14.08 0.08
CA LEU A 112 18.11 -14.68 -1.22
C LEU A 112 19.14 -14.31 -2.29
N GLU A 113 20.20 -13.59 -1.92
CA GLU A 113 21.27 -13.13 -2.82
C GLU A 113 20.74 -12.41 -4.07
N LEU A 114 19.69 -11.57 -3.89
CA LEU A 114 19.08 -10.86 -5.01
C LEU A 114 20.00 -9.74 -5.52
N GLU A 115 20.19 -9.68 -6.83
CA GLU A 115 20.96 -8.63 -7.50
C GLU A 115 20.35 -7.25 -7.26
N HIS A 116 19.01 -7.16 -7.31
CA HIS A 116 18.28 -5.93 -7.12
C HIS A 116 17.47 -5.93 -5.82
N PHE A 117 17.27 -4.74 -5.23
CA PHE A 117 16.43 -4.58 -4.06
C PHE A 117 14.97 -4.93 -4.40
N PRO A 118 14.31 -5.84 -3.66
CA PRO A 118 13.00 -6.38 -4.03
C PRO A 118 11.86 -5.39 -3.67
N ARG A 119 11.75 -4.30 -4.44
CA ARG A 119 10.70 -3.30 -4.25
C ARG A 119 9.33 -3.84 -4.57
N ARG A 120 9.20 -4.51 -5.74
CA ARG A 120 7.96 -5.16 -6.16
C ARG A 120 8.09 -6.66 -6.02
N ILE A 121 7.24 -7.22 -5.17
CA ILE A 121 7.15 -8.67 -4.93
C ILE A 121 5.78 -9.12 -5.39
N GLU A 122 5.72 -10.14 -6.23
CA GLU A 122 4.48 -10.81 -6.62
C GLU A 122 4.44 -12.21 -6.01
N ALA A 123 3.29 -12.63 -5.49
CA ALA A 123 3.13 -13.97 -4.94
C ALA A 123 1.91 -14.67 -5.52
N PHE A 124 2.08 -15.94 -5.88
CA PHE A 124 1.04 -16.80 -6.45
C PHE A 124 0.63 -17.89 -5.48
N ASP A 125 -0.67 -18.10 -5.38
CA ASP A 125 -1.33 -19.15 -4.63
C ASP A 125 -2.38 -19.83 -5.51
N ILE A 126 -2.42 -21.18 -5.49
CA ILE A 126 -3.44 -21.95 -6.20
C ILE A 126 -4.52 -22.35 -5.20
N SER A 127 -5.74 -21.97 -5.49
CA SER A 127 -6.90 -22.29 -4.67
C SER A 127 -7.94 -23.07 -5.48
N ASN A 128 -8.38 -24.19 -4.94
CA ASN A 128 -9.50 -24.95 -5.48
C ASN A 128 -10.81 -24.46 -4.83
N LEU A 129 -11.71 -23.95 -5.65
CA LEU A 129 -13.03 -23.45 -5.21
C LEU A 129 -14.14 -24.49 -5.35
N GLY A 130 -13.83 -25.76 -5.21
CA GLY A 130 -14.79 -26.85 -5.36
C GLY A 130 -15.36 -26.90 -6.78
N ASP A 131 -16.67 -26.95 -6.90
CA ASP A 131 -17.38 -27.05 -8.21
C ASP A 131 -17.19 -25.84 -9.14
N THR A 132 -16.62 -24.75 -8.65
CA THR A 132 -16.38 -23.53 -9.46
C THR A 132 -15.05 -23.50 -10.19
N GLY A 133 -14.21 -24.52 -9.99
CA GLY A 133 -12.94 -24.70 -10.69
C GLY A 133 -11.71 -24.18 -9.92
N ILE A 134 -10.57 -24.25 -10.58
CA ILE A 134 -9.27 -23.85 -10.01
C ILE A 134 -9.02 -22.38 -10.34
N VAL A 135 -8.57 -21.63 -9.34
CA VAL A 135 -8.20 -20.21 -9.46
C VAL A 135 -6.82 -20.00 -8.88
N ALA A 136 -5.95 -19.36 -9.65
CA ALA A 136 -4.71 -18.81 -9.12
C ALA A 136 -4.92 -17.37 -8.68
N ALA A 137 -4.53 -17.05 -7.46
CA ALA A 137 -4.52 -15.70 -6.92
C ALA A 137 -3.10 -15.14 -7.00
N MET A 138 -2.97 -13.92 -7.53
CA MET A 138 -1.73 -13.15 -7.50
C MET A 138 -1.90 -11.95 -6.57
N THR A 139 -1.02 -11.85 -5.59
CA THR A 139 -0.91 -10.69 -4.73
C THR A 139 0.36 -9.90 -5.07
N VAL A 140 0.32 -8.61 -4.84
CA VAL A 140 1.41 -7.69 -5.17
C VAL A 140 1.73 -6.82 -3.95
N HIS A 141 3.01 -6.70 -3.64
CA HIS A 141 3.53 -5.80 -2.62
C HIS A 141 4.57 -4.88 -3.23
N VAL A 142 4.51 -3.60 -2.88
CA VAL A 142 5.51 -2.60 -3.27
C VAL A 142 6.02 -1.91 -2.01
N ASP A 143 7.34 -1.86 -1.85
CA ASP A 143 8.01 -1.33 -0.65
C ASP A 143 7.44 -1.93 0.66
N GLY A 144 7.13 -3.24 0.62
CA GLY A 144 6.55 -3.99 1.73
C GLY A 144 5.09 -3.66 2.05
N LYS A 145 4.38 -2.93 1.20
CA LYS A 145 2.95 -2.62 1.33
C LYS A 145 2.13 -3.36 0.27
N PRO A 146 0.95 -3.90 0.61
CA PRO A 146 0.08 -4.52 -0.37
C PRO A 146 -0.45 -3.49 -1.37
N LEU A 147 -0.25 -3.76 -2.66
CA LEU A 147 -0.76 -2.96 -3.78
C LEU A 147 -2.01 -3.64 -4.36
N LYS A 148 -3.14 -3.51 -3.67
CA LYS A 148 -4.39 -4.24 -3.98
C LYS A 148 -4.94 -4.01 -5.39
N ARG A 149 -4.69 -2.84 -6.01
CA ARG A 149 -5.13 -2.56 -7.38
C ARG A 149 -4.48 -3.48 -8.42
N ASP A 150 -3.29 -4.01 -8.11
CA ASP A 150 -2.52 -4.91 -8.98
C ASP A 150 -2.80 -6.40 -8.70
N TYR A 151 -3.63 -6.72 -7.70
CA TYR A 151 -4.03 -8.10 -7.43
C TYR A 151 -4.80 -8.66 -8.62
N ARG A 152 -4.54 -9.91 -8.99
CA ARG A 152 -5.23 -10.59 -10.09
C ARG A 152 -5.70 -11.98 -9.67
N LYS A 153 -6.76 -12.43 -10.34
CA LYS A 153 -7.25 -13.80 -10.26
C LYS A 153 -7.23 -14.40 -11.67
N PHE A 154 -6.55 -15.51 -11.81
CA PHE A 154 -6.49 -16.24 -13.06
C PHE A 154 -7.36 -17.48 -12.94
N ARG A 155 -8.50 -17.50 -13.62
CA ARG A 155 -9.27 -18.73 -13.75
C ARG A 155 -8.48 -19.70 -14.64
N ILE A 156 -8.21 -20.89 -14.13
CA ILE A 156 -7.53 -21.95 -14.86
C ILE A 156 -8.55 -22.59 -15.81
N LYS A 157 -8.12 -22.88 -17.03
CA LYS A 157 -8.97 -23.42 -18.11
C LYS A 157 -8.34 -24.69 -18.65
N ASP A 158 -9.20 -25.54 -19.22
CA ASP A 158 -8.79 -26.69 -20.05
C ASP A 158 -7.92 -27.73 -19.34
N LEU A 159 -8.05 -27.86 -18.00
CA LEU A 159 -7.48 -28.96 -17.24
C LEU A 159 -8.59 -29.97 -16.91
N GLU A 160 -8.49 -31.16 -17.49
CA GLU A 160 -9.44 -32.27 -17.26
C GLU A 160 -9.33 -32.89 -15.86
N THR A 161 -8.19 -32.66 -15.19
CA THR A 161 -7.89 -33.14 -13.83
C THR A 161 -7.31 -32.01 -12.97
N GLN A 162 -7.45 -32.17 -11.65
CA GLN A 162 -6.84 -31.26 -10.67
C GLN A 162 -5.30 -31.42 -10.73
N ASP A 163 -4.65 -30.56 -11.49
CA ASP A 163 -3.19 -30.52 -11.62
C ASP A 163 -2.70 -29.12 -11.18
N ASP A 164 -2.19 -29.05 -9.95
CA ASP A 164 -1.72 -27.82 -9.35
C ASP A 164 -0.46 -27.28 -10.08
N TYR A 165 0.35 -28.14 -10.66
CA TYR A 165 1.54 -27.72 -11.42
C TYR A 165 1.15 -27.10 -12.76
N ALA A 166 0.28 -27.75 -13.53
CA ALA A 166 -0.22 -27.19 -14.78
C ALA A 166 -0.99 -25.88 -14.52
N SER A 167 -1.71 -25.80 -13.41
CA SER A 167 -2.42 -24.59 -12.96
C SER A 167 -1.46 -23.46 -12.66
N MET A 168 -0.37 -23.73 -11.94
CA MET A 168 0.68 -22.76 -11.63
C MET A 168 1.36 -22.27 -12.90
N HIS A 169 1.77 -23.19 -13.78
CA HIS A 169 2.36 -22.86 -15.08
C HIS A 169 1.46 -21.92 -15.87
N GLN A 170 0.18 -22.29 -16.04
CA GLN A 170 -0.76 -21.50 -16.80
C GLN A 170 -0.96 -20.08 -16.22
N ALA A 171 -1.04 -19.94 -14.89
CA ALA A 171 -1.23 -18.65 -14.22
C ALA A 171 0.00 -17.76 -14.40
N VAL A 172 1.19 -18.27 -14.11
CA VAL A 172 2.45 -17.53 -14.25
C VAL A 172 2.68 -17.16 -15.72
N TYR A 173 2.54 -18.12 -16.65
CA TYR A 173 2.68 -17.87 -18.08
C TYR A 173 1.76 -16.72 -18.54
N ARG A 174 0.48 -16.76 -18.19
CA ARG A 174 -0.50 -15.72 -18.59
C ARG A 174 -0.15 -14.35 -18.02
N ARG A 175 0.27 -14.29 -16.76
CA ARG A 175 0.70 -13.01 -16.13
C ARG A 175 1.85 -12.38 -16.92
N PHE A 176 2.88 -13.15 -17.19
CA PHE A 176 4.09 -12.65 -17.82
C PHE A 176 3.94 -12.49 -19.34
N LYS A 177 3.06 -13.28 -19.98
CA LYS A 177 2.66 -13.07 -21.37
C LYS A 177 1.99 -11.71 -21.59
N HIS A 178 1.09 -11.25 -20.70
CA HIS A 178 0.53 -9.92 -20.75
C HIS A 178 1.63 -8.84 -20.71
N TYR A 179 2.65 -9.01 -19.88
CA TYR A 179 3.78 -8.09 -19.87
C TYR A 179 4.55 -8.07 -21.20
N VAL A 180 4.86 -9.24 -21.75
CA VAL A 180 5.57 -9.37 -23.05
C VAL A 180 4.72 -8.75 -24.18
N ASP A 181 3.41 -8.87 -24.13
CA ASP A 181 2.48 -8.28 -25.11
C ASP A 181 2.30 -6.76 -24.94
N GLY A 182 2.95 -6.15 -23.96
CA GLY A 182 2.92 -4.70 -23.74
C GLY A 182 1.70 -4.19 -22.98
N ASP A 183 0.99 -5.07 -22.22
CA ASP A 183 -0.11 -4.66 -21.36
C ASP A 183 0.42 -3.89 -20.14
N GLU A 184 0.19 -2.58 -20.12
CA GLU A 184 0.66 -1.68 -19.06
C GLU A 184 0.12 -2.05 -17.66
N HIS A 185 -1.04 -2.70 -17.59
CA HIS A 185 -1.62 -3.17 -16.31
C HIS A 185 -0.80 -4.30 -15.66
N PHE A 186 0.13 -4.88 -16.40
CA PHE A 186 1.05 -5.91 -15.93
C PHE A 186 2.51 -5.44 -15.86
N SER A 187 2.74 -4.15 -15.89
CA SER A 187 4.06 -3.51 -15.71
C SER A 187 4.17 -2.87 -14.32
N PRO A 188 5.40 -2.76 -13.77
CA PRO A 188 6.67 -3.38 -14.22
C PRO A 188 6.77 -4.86 -13.85
N LEU A 189 7.88 -5.52 -14.25
CA LEU A 189 8.25 -6.84 -13.74
C LEU A 189 8.56 -6.75 -12.24
N PRO A 190 8.27 -7.82 -11.47
CA PRO A 190 8.71 -7.90 -10.07
C PRO A 190 10.21 -8.21 -9.97
N GLU A 191 10.85 -7.71 -8.92
CA GLU A 191 12.22 -8.10 -8.55
C GLU A 191 12.26 -9.44 -7.80
N LEU A 192 11.11 -9.91 -7.32
CA LEU A 192 10.98 -11.19 -6.63
C LEU A 192 9.61 -11.82 -6.90
N LEU A 193 9.60 -13.07 -7.31
CA LEU A 193 8.42 -13.90 -7.47
C LEU A 193 8.39 -14.97 -6.38
N LEU A 194 7.28 -15.04 -5.66
CA LEU A 194 7.04 -16.05 -4.62
C LEU A 194 5.92 -16.99 -5.06
N ILE A 195 6.16 -18.30 -4.91
CA ILE A 195 5.22 -19.35 -5.29
C ILE A 195 4.79 -20.11 -4.04
N ASP A 196 3.50 -20.19 -3.78
CA ASP A 196 2.99 -21.02 -2.70
C ASP A 196 3.17 -22.50 -3.07
N GLY A 197 4.20 -23.12 -2.51
CA GLY A 197 4.60 -24.49 -2.80
C GLY A 197 6.11 -24.72 -2.66
N GLY A 198 6.52 -25.96 -2.88
CA GLY A 198 7.91 -26.39 -2.80
C GLY A 198 8.69 -26.19 -4.11
N SER A 199 9.87 -26.82 -4.18
CA SER A 199 10.79 -26.74 -5.32
C SER A 199 10.16 -27.13 -6.66
N THR A 200 9.26 -28.11 -6.69
CA THR A 200 8.56 -28.51 -7.93
C THR A 200 7.66 -27.40 -8.49
N HIS A 201 6.90 -26.72 -7.63
CA HIS A 201 6.08 -25.57 -8.05
C HIS A 201 6.96 -24.40 -8.52
N THR A 202 8.10 -24.21 -7.85
CA THR A 202 9.08 -23.19 -8.25
C THR A 202 9.68 -23.50 -9.62
N ALA A 203 10.05 -24.76 -9.88
CA ALA A 203 10.53 -25.20 -11.19
C ALA A 203 9.51 -24.93 -12.29
N THR A 204 8.26 -25.28 -12.06
CA THR A 204 7.15 -25.05 -13.00
C THR A 204 6.96 -23.54 -13.31
N ALA A 205 7.09 -22.68 -12.32
CA ALA A 205 7.03 -21.24 -12.53
C ALA A 205 8.23 -20.73 -13.36
N LEU A 206 9.43 -21.24 -13.10
CA LEU A 206 10.63 -20.91 -13.88
C LEU A 206 10.53 -21.39 -15.34
N GLU A 207 9.94 -22.55 -15.59
CA GLU A 207 9.65 -23.05 -16.95
C GLU A 207 8.71 -22.07 -17.70
N ALA A 208 7.65 -21.59 -17.04
CA ALA A 208 6.74 -20.61 -17.62
C ALA A 208 7.42 -19.28 -17.97
N LEU A 209 8.32 -18.79 -17.12
CA LEU A 209 9.12 -17.60 -17.37
C LEU A 209 10.10 -17.82 -18.53
N SER A 210 10.82 -18.94 -18.52
CA SER A 210 11.79 -19.31 -19.56
C SER A 210 11.14 -19.42 -20.94
N ALA A 211 9.92 -19.96 -21.03
CA ALA A 211 9.15 -20.04 -22.27
C ALA A 211 8.84 -18.65 -22.87
N LEU A 212 8.89 -17.60 -22.07
CA LEU A 212 8.70 -16.21 -22.49
C LEU A 212 10.02 -15.42 -22.62
N GLY A 213 11.16 -16.08 -22.41
CA GLY A 213 12.48 -15.43 -22.45
C GLY A 213 12.73 -14.49 -21.27
N LEU A 214 12.02 -14.67 -20.16
CA LEU A 214 12.13 -13.84 -18.97
C LEU A 214 12.94 -14.53 -17.88
N SER A 215 13.67 -13.71 -17.11
CA SER A 215 14.37 -14.14 -15.90
C SER A 215 13.93 -13.28 -14.73
N VAL A 216 13.27 -13.89 -13.76
CA VAL A 216 12.84 -13.24 -12.51
C VAL A 216 13.26 -14.13 -11.36
N PRO A 217 13.93 -13.60 -10.31
CA PRO A 217 14.24 -14.37 -9.11
C PRO A 217 12.96 -14.97 -8.52
N THR A 218 12.92 -16.32 -8.45
CA THR A 218 11.71 -17.07 -8.09
C THR A 218 12.00 -18.05 -6.97
N PHE A 219 11.18 -18.01 -5.90
CA PHE A 219 11.32 -18.87 -4.74
C PHE A 219 9.98 -19.48 -4.34
N GLY A 220 10.00 -20.73 -3.92
CA GLY A 220 8.85 -21.42 -3.33
C GLY A 220 8.72 -21.12 -1.84
N MET A 221 7.50 -20.89 -1.38
CA MET A 221 7.17 -20.72 0.03
C MET A 221 6.70 -22.04 0.62
N VAL A 222 7.56 -22.70 1.38
CA VAL A 222 7.17 -23.93 2.11
C VAL A 222 6.54 -23.54 3.43
N LYS A 223 5.32 -24.03 3.68
CA LYS A 223 4.55 -23.79 4.91
C LYS A 223 4.78 -24.86 5.97
N ASP A 224 4.70 -24.48 7.24
CA ASP A 224 4.64 -25.39 8.37
C ASP A 224 3.21 -25.96 8.55
N ASP A 225 3.04 -26.88 9.51
CA ASP A 225 1.73 -27.50 9.87
C ASP A 225 0.69 -26.48 10.34
N ARG A 226 1.09 -25.23 10.60
CA ARG A 226 0.22 -24.12 10.97
C ARG A 226 -0.02 -23.13 9.81
N HIS A 227 0.27 -23.55 8.58
CA HIS A 227 0.16 -22.74 7.36
C HIS A 227 0.99 -21.44 7.35
N ARG A 228 2.09 -21.38 8.11
CA ARG A 228 3.02 -20.24 8.11
C ARG A 228 4.24 -20.58 7.27
N THR A 229 4.73 -19.63 6.49
CA THR A 229 5.95 -19.79 5.72
C THR A 229 7.11 -20.15 6.65
N ARG A 230 7.68 -21.34 6.46
CA ARG A 230 8.81 -21.87 7.22
C ARG A 230 10.14 -21.64 6.51
N ALA A 231 10.13 -21.75 5.19
CA ALA A 231 11.34 -21.64 4.38
C ALA A 231 11.00 -21.10 2.99
N LEU A 232 11.98 -20.45 2.37
CA LEU A 232 12.01 -20.17 0.94
C LEU A 232 12.97 -21.14 0.29
N VAL A 233 12.56 -21.74 -0.83
CA VAL A 233 13.31 -22.77 -1.54
C VAL A 233 13.46 -22.40 -3.01
N THR A 234 14.56 -22.80 -3.61
CA THR A 234 14.78 -22.76 -5.07
C THR A 234 14.24 -24.01 -5.73
N ALA A 235 14.24 -24.03 -7.06
CA ALA A 235 13.94 -25.21 -7.87
C ALA A 235 15.07 -26.26 -7.80
#